data_08348693fbc4c52bcd9ad47b9752c5e4
#
_entry.id   08348693fbc4c52bcd9ad47b9752c5e4
#
_cell.length_a   1.000
_cell.length_b   1.000
_cell.length_c   1.000
_cell.angle_alpha   90.00
_cell.angle_beta   90.00
_cell.angle_gamma   90.00
#
_symmetry.space_group_name_H-M   'P 1'
#
loop_
_entity.id
_entity.type
_entity.pdbx_description
1 polymer ?
#
loop_
_entity_poly.entity_id
_entity_poly.type
_entity_poly.pdbx_seq_one_letter_code
_entity_poly.pdbx_strand_id
1 'polypeptide(L)'
;MPMRSRAAHPDPAWRGRITATAIALILLWPMLVASEFKPWILFDAQSLNATWNFLAAFFPPAHSSEFLALMLEATWQTIAIATAGLTLALLGAIPLTLLATESLSISRLESGRMRIAGAFVRQCARWLLVVLRSVPELVWALLLVRIVGLGPTAGVLAIALTYSGMLGKVYAEILESSEAHASEALLQNGSSRLAALFYGALPAAGSELVSYTTYRWECAIRGSVVMGFVGAGGIGQRMDESMKMLAGAEVSTMLIIFVLLVAGADLVSTFLRKRLG
;
A
#
# COMPACT_ATOMS: atom_id res chain seq x y z
N MET A 1 6.19 -64.17 -19.50
CA MET A 1 6.63 -63.40 -18.33
C MET A 1 5.45 -62.54 -17.87
N PRO A 2 4.86 -62.80 -16.69
CA PRO A 2 3.74 -61.96 -16.21
C PRO A 2 4.28 -60.69 -15.58
N MET A 3 3.75 -59.54 -16.02
CA MET A 3 4.01 -58.22 -15.42
C MET A 3 3.51 -58.20 -13.96
N ARG A 4 4.42 -58.11 -13.01
CA ARG A 4 4.09 -57.88 -11.60
C ARG A 4 3.51 -56.44 -11.48
N SER A 5 2.21 -56.39 -11.14
CA SER A 5 1.56 -55.12 -10.72
C SER A 5 2.30 -54.57 -9.50
N ARG A 6 2.91 -53.37 -9.64
CA ARG A 6 3.43 -52.63 -8.49
C ARG A 6 2.25 -52.26 -7.60
N ALA A 7 2.13 -52.96 -6.47
CA ALA A 7 1.23 -52.53 -5.39
C ALA A 7 1.60 -51.10 -5.00
N ALA A 8 0.67 -50.17 -5.20
CA ALA A 8 0.83 -48.79 -4.75
C ALA A 8 0.95 -48.77 -3.23
N HIS A 9 2.13 -48.49 -2.70
CA HIS A 9 2.30 -48.28 -1.26
C HIS A 9 1.43 -47.07 -0.86
N PRO A 10 0.54 -47.21 0.12
CA PRO A 10 -0.25 -46.09 0.60
C PRO A 10 0.69 -45.03 1.17
N ASP A 11 0.53 -43.78 0.73
CA ASP A 11 1.31 -42.61 1.20
C ASP A 11 1.22 -42.54 2.74
N PRO A 12 2.32 -42.66 3.49
CA PRO A 12 2.30 -42.64 4.95
C PRO A 12 1.78 -41.30 5.51
N ALA A 13 1.82 -40.24 4.72
CA ALA A 13 1.30 -38.92 5.08
C ALA A 13 -0.24 -38.78 4.85
N TRP A 14 -0.91 -39.78 4.26
CA TRP A 14 -2.34 -39.73 3.93
C TRP A 14 -3.23 -39.43 5.15
N ARG A 15 -2.95 -40.12 6.26
CA ARG A 15 -3.69 -39.92 7.52
C ARG A 15 -3.49 -38.52 8.09
N GLY A 16 -2.26 -38.01 8.05
CA GLY A 16 -1.96 -36.63 8.48
C GLY A 16 -2.65 -35.57 7.62
N ARG A 17 -2.73 -35.81 6.32
CA ARG A 17 -3.46 -34.90 5.41
C ARG A 17 -4.96 -34.91 5.68
N ILE A 18 -5.57 -36.08 5.86
CA ILE A 18 -7.00 -36.18 6.18
C ILE A 18 -7.32 -35.50 7.51
N THR A 19 -6.52 -35.76 8.56
CA THR A 19 -6.74 -35.15 9.87
C THR A 19 -6.56 -33.61 9.80
N ALA A 20 -5.55 -33.13 9.11
CA ALA A 20 -5.35 -31.69 8.91
C ALA A 20 -6.50 -31.05 8.13
N THR A 21 -6.98 -31.71 7.06
CA THR A 21 -8.12 -31.22 6.28
C THR A 21 -9.41 -31.23 7.12
N ALA A 22 -9.65 -32.29 7.90
CA ALA A 22 -10.81 -32.37 8.78
C ALA A 22 -10.78 -31.26 9.85
N ILE A 23 -9.62 -31.01 10.48
CA ILE A 23 -9.46 -29.95 11.45
C ILE A 23 -9.70 -28.58 10.77
N ALA A 24 -9.15 -28.35 9.58
CA ALA A 24 -9.35 -27.13 8.83
C ALA A 24 -10.84 -26.88 8.51
N LEU A 25 -11.59 -27.92 8.09
CA LEU A 25 -13.02 -27.83 7.81
C LEU A 25 -13.84 -27.58 9.09
N ILE A 26 -13.49 -28.21 10.20
CA ILE A 26 -14.15 -27.99 11.50
C ILE A 26 -13.92 -26.55 11.99
N LEU A 27 -12.73 -26.00 11.79
CA LEU A 27 -12.43 -24.61 12.15
C LEU A 27 -13.05 -23.61 11.17
N LEU A 28 -13.16 -23.96 9.89
CA LEU A 28 -13.78 -23.10 8.87
C LEU A 28 -15.28 -22.89 9.11
N TRP A 29 -15.99 -23.93 9.58
CA TRP A 29 -17.42 -23.85 9.81
C TRP A 29 -17.85 -22.73 10.77
N PRO A 30 -17.31 -22.64 11.99
CA PRO A 30 -17.69 -21.55 12.91
C PRO A 30 -17.27 -20.18 12.38
N MET A 31 -16.17 -20.06 11.60
CA MET A 31 -15.77 -18.83 10.96
C MET A 31 -16.76 -18.38 9.88
N LEU A 32 -17.27 -19.32 9.06
CA LEU A 32 -18.31 -19.04 8.07
C LEU A 32 -19.63 -18.64 8.72
N VAL A 33 -20.00 -19.27 9.84
CA VAL A 33 -21.19 -18.89 10.61
C VAL A 33 -21.02 -17.52 11.24
N ALA A 34 -19.87 -17.23 11.85
CA ALA A 34 -19.58 -15.95 12.47
C ALA A 34 -19.48 -14.80 11.46
N SER A 35 -19.07 -15.08 10.22
CA SER A 35 -19.01 -14.09 9.13
C SER A 35 -20.39 -13.85 8.48
N GLU A 36 -21.44 -14.56 8.91
CA GLU A 36 -22.79 -14.54 8.29
C GLU A 36 -22.74 -14.78 6.77
N PHE A 37 -21.75 -15.53 6.29
CA PHE A 37 -21.57 -15.82 4.87
C PHE A 37 -22.71 -16.70 4.34
N LYS A 38 -23.62 -16.08 3.59
CA LYS A 38 -24.81 -16.73 3.00
C LYS A 38 -24.75 -16.66 1.47
N PRO A 39 -23.93 -17.47 0.80
CA PRO A 39 -23.73 -17.38 -0.65
C PRO A 39 -25.01 -17.66 -1.45
N TRP A 40 -25.98 -18.37 -0.88
CA TRP A 40 -27.25 -18.62 -1.55
C TRP A 40 -28.10 -17.36 -1.79
N ILE A 41 -27.89 -16.27 -1.03
CA ILE A 41 -28.56 -14.99 -1.28
C ILE A 41 -28.23 -14.44 -2.65
N LEU A 42 -27.02 -14.72 -3.17
CA LEU A 42 -26.59 -14.30 -4.52
C LEU A 42 -27.38 -15.01 -5.63
N PHE A 43 -27.96 -16.19 -5.34
CA PHE A 43 -28.74 -16.98 -6.29
C PHE A 43 -30.25 -16.81 -6.13
N ASP A 44 -30.69 -15.93 -5.22
CA ASP A 44 -32.08 -15.56 -5.10
C ASP A 44 -32.55 -14.78 -6.35
N ALA A 45 -33.75 -15.08 -6.83
CA ALA A 45 -34.27 -14.52 -8.07
C ALA A 45 -34.33 -12.98 -8.03
N GLN A 46 -34.63 -12.40 -6.88
CA GLN A 46 -34.69 -10.95 -6.71
C GLN A 46 -33.29 -10.33 -6.79
N SER A 47 -32.31 -10.95 -6.14
CA SER A 47 -30.90 -10.52 -6.18
C SER A 47 -30.29 -10.64 -7.59
N LEU A 48 -30.59 -11.74 -8.29
CA LEU A 48 -30.14 -11.96 -9.67
C LEU A 48 -30.74 -10.91 -10.64
N ASN A 49 -32.04 -10.61 -10.53
CA ASN A 49 -32.68 -9.61 -11.36
C ASN A 49 -32.13 -8.20 -11.08
N ALA A 50 -31.92 -7.83 -9.81
CA ALA A 50 -31.33 -6.56 -9.45
C ALA A 50 -29.89 -6.43 -9.97
N THR A 51 -29.09 -7.49 -9.82
CA THR A 51 -27.72 -7.56 -10.34
C THR A 51 -27.71 -7.46 -11.85
N TRP A 52 -28.58 -8.19 -12.55
CA TRP A 52 -28.67 -8.16 -14.00
C TRP A 52 -29.05 -6.77 -14.53
N ASN A 53 -30.06 -6.14 -13.94
CA ASN A 53 -30.48 -4.79 -14.31
C ASN A 53 -29.36 -3.76 -14.10
N PHE A 54 -28.64 -3.87 -13.00
CA PHE A 54 -27.50 -3.01 -12.72
C PHE A 54 -26.36 -3.23 -13.72
N LEU A 55 -25.98 -4.49 -13.99
CA LEU A 55 -24.95 -4.82 -14.97
C LEU A 55 -25.37 -4.44 -16.42
N ALA A 56 -26.64 -4.61 -16.78
CA ALA A 56 -27.14 -4.17 -18.08
C ALA A 56 -27.03 -2.65 -18.25
N ALA A 57 -27.17 -1.87 -17.19
CA ALA A 57 -26.98 -0.43 -17.22
C ALA A 57 -25.53 0.02 -17.46
N PHE A 58 -24.54 -0.89 -17.41
CA PHE A 58 -23.15 -0.58 -17.77
C PHE A 58 -22.94 -0.42 -19.28
N PHE A 59 -23.86 -0.88 -20.09
CA PHE A 59 -23.77 -0.80 -21.54
C PHE A 59 -24.93 0.01 -22.13
N PRO A 60 -24.65 0.97 -23.01
CA PRO A 60 -23.32 1.45 -23.45
C PRO A 60 -22.63 2.35 -22.41
N PRO A 61 -21.27 2.35 -22.37
CA PRO A 61 -20.52 3.28 -21.52
C PRO A 61 -20.81 4.74 -21.87
N ALA A 62 -20.85 5.61 -20.87
CA ALA A 62 -21.03 7.04 -21.08
C ALA A 62 -19.82 7.65 -21.81
N HIS A 63 -20.07 8.35 -22.91
CA HIS A 63 -19.02 8.91 -23.79
C HIS A 63 -19.28 10.36 -24.22
N SER A 64 -20.17 11.09 -23.52
CA SER A 64 -20.39 12.50 -23.82
C SER A 64 -19.10 13.30 -23.59
N SER A 65 -18.84 14.30 -24.44
CA SER A 65 -17.62 15.10 -24.36
C SER A 65 -17.51 15.84 -23.03
N GLU A 66 -18.60 16.30 -22.46
CA GLU A 66 -18.66 16.96 -21.17
C GLU A 66 -18.28 16.01 -20.03
N PHE A 67 -18.83 14.80 -20.06
CA PHE A 67 -18.49 13.78 -19.06
C PHE A 67 -17.03 13.35 -19.14
N LEU A 68 -16.50 13.15 -20.35
CA LEU A 68 -15.08 12.80 -20.53
C LEU A 68 -14.14 13.92 -20.07
N ALA A 69 -14.50 15.19 -20.26
CA ALA A 69 -13.74 16.31 -19.72
C ALA A 69 -13.73 16.33 -18.20
N LEU A 70 -14.87 16.07 -17.55
CA LEU A 70 -14.96 15.92 -16.09
C LEU A 70 -14.10 14.73 -15.58
N MET A 71 -14.07 13.64 -16.34
CA MET A 71 -13.25 12.47 -15.99
C MET A 71 -11.77 12.75 -16.13
N LEU A 72 -11.35 13.52 -17.11
CA LEU A 72 -9.96 13.94 -17.26
C LEU A 72 -9.51 14.80 -16.07
N GLU A 73 -10.35 15.75 -15.64
CA GLU A 73 -10.10 16.57 -14.46
C GLU A 73 -10.00 15.70 -13.17
N ALA A 74 -10.97 14.78 -12.97
CA ALA A 74 -10.98 13.87 -11.83
C ALA A 74 -9.76 12.94 -11.82
N THR A 75 -9.32 12.47 -13.00
CA THR A 75 -8.12 11.65 -13.15
C THR A 75 -6.87 12.44 -12.76
N TRP A 76 -6.75 13.66 -13.25
CA TRP A 76 -5.65 14.56 -12.89
C TRP A 76 -5.62 14.84 -11.38
N GLN A 77 -6.78 15.10 -10.80
CA GLN A 77 -6.92 15.30 -9.35
C GLN A 77 -6.47 14.07 -8.56
N THR A 78 -6.83 12.87 -9.01
CA THR A 78 -6.40 11.60 -8.40
C THR A 78 -4.88 11.46 -8.40
N ILE A 79 -4.23 11.73 -9.55
CA ILE A 79 -2.77 11.70 -9.67
C ILE A 79 -2.13 12.77 -8.77
N ALA A 80 -2.70 13.98 -8.74
CA ALA A 80 -2.20 15.07 -7.91
C ALA A 80 -2.26 14.74 -6.41
N ILE A 81 -3.38 14.16 -5.93
CA ILE A 81 -3.54 13.72 -4.53
C ILE A 81 -2.47 12.68 -4.19
N ALA A 82 -2.29 11.66 -5.02
CA ALA A 82 -1.32 10.60 -4.80
C ALA A 82 0.12 11.15 -4.76
N THR A 83 0.47 12.01 -5.72
CA THR A 83 1.82 12.56 -5.84
C THR A 83 2.14 13.55 -4.73
N ALA A 84 1.21 14.47 -4.43
CA ALA A 84 1.37 15.42 -3.33
C ALA A 84 1.44 14.70 -1.97
N GLY A 85 0.57 13.71 -1.76
CA GLY A 85 0.56 12.91 -0.53
C GLY A 85 1.87 12.16 -0.34
N LEU A 86 2.39 11.52 -1.39
CA LEU A 86 3.68 10.82 -1.34
C LEU A 86 4.85 11.79 -1.11
N THR A 87 4.82 12.98 -1.73
CA THR A 87 5.87 13.98 -1.52
C THR A 87 5.91 14.43 -0.07
N LEU A 88 4.77 14.73 0.54
CA LEU A 88 4.67 15.03 1.96
C LEU A 88 5.08 13.83 2.84
N ALA A 89 4.72 12.61 2.42
CA ALA A 89 5.15 11.40 3.10
C ALA A 89 6.67 11.27 3.13
N LEU A 90 7.36 11.58 2.03
CA LEU A 90 8.83 11.58 1.96
C LEU A 90 9.45 12.61 2.90
N LEU A 91 8.86 13.82 2.96
CA LEU A 91 9.33 14.87 3.88
C LEU A 91 9.20 14.45 5.35
N GLY A 92 8.17 13.68 5.70
CA GLY A 92 8.00 13.11 7.03
C GLY A 92 8.85 11.86 7.27
N ALA A 93 8.97 10.98 6.26
CA ALA A 93 9.70 9.73 6.36
C ALA A 93 11.21 9.92 6.53
N ILE A 94 11.83 10.82 5.77
CA ILE A 94 13.29 11.03 5.78
C ILE A 94 13.81 11.31 7.21
N PRO A 95 13.33 12.32 7.94
CA PRO A 95 13.81 12.57 9.30
C PRO A 95 13.51 11.43 10.26
N LEU A 96 12.34 10.79 10.15
CA LEU A 96 12.00 9.66 10.99
C LEU A 96 12.87 8.44 10.69
N THR A 97 13.24 8.19 9.43
CA THR A 97 14.20 7.16 9.03
C THR A 97 15.55 7.38 9.70
N LEU A 98 16.09 8.60 9.60
CA LEU A 98 17.39 8.93 10.19
C LEU A 98 17.41 8.74 11.72
N LEU A 99 16.31 9.06 12.39
CA LEU A 99 16.16 8.85 13.84
C LEU A 99 15.96 7.36 14.20
N ALA A 100 15.31 6.58 13.32
CA ALA A 100 14.97 5.19 13.58
C ALA A 100 16.13 4.22 13.25
N THR A 101 17.03 4.59 12.32
CA THR A 101 18.12 3.74 11.83
C THR A 101 19.20 3.53 12.89
N GLU A 102 19.57 2.28 13.13
CA GLU A 102 20.52 1.90 14.18
C GLU A 102 22.00 2.17 13.79
N SER A 103 22.35 1.96 12.55
CA SER A 103 23.70 2.17 12.02
C SER A 103 24.18 3.61 12.16
N LEU A 104 23.25 4.58 12.17
CA LEU A 104 23.52 6.00 12.34
C LEU A 104 23.46 6.47 13.80
N SER A 105 23.07 5.60 14.74
CA SER A 105 22.83 5.98 16.12
C SER A 105 24.14 6.20 16.89
N ILE A 106 24.20 7.32 17.62
CA ILE A 106 25.27 7.69 18.55
C ILE A 106 25.43 6.65 19.66
N SER A 107 24.37 5.91 19.97
CA SER A 107 24.39 4.93 21.06
C SER A 107 25.33 3.74 20.89
N ARG A 108 25.89 3.50 19.71
CA ARG A 108 26.85 2.40 19.46
C ARG A 108 28.29 2.74 19.87
N LEU A 109 28.65 4.01 19.95
CA LEU A 109 30.03 4.46 20.21
C LEU A 109 30.22 5.18 21.54
N GLU A 110 29.15 5.56 22.24
CA GLU A 110 29.26 6.25 23.54
C GLU A 110 28.79 5.37 24.68
N SER A 111 29.52 5.43 25.80
CA SER A 111 29.17 4.80 27.06
C SER A 111 28.48 5.81 27.97
N GLY A 112 27.38 5.42 28.65
CA GLY A 112 26.75 6.24 29.68
C GLY A 112 25.36 6.79 29.33
N ARG A 113 24.98 7.90 29.99
CA ARG A 113 23.63 8.53 29.90
C ARG A 113 23.22 8.92 28.48
N MET A 114 24.15 9.35 27.62
CA MET A 114 23.92 9.77 26.26
C MET A 114 23.51 8.59 25.37
N ARG A 115 23.99 7.38 25.63
CA ARG A 115 23.57 6.14 24.99
C ARG A 115 22.10 5.83 25.24
N ILE A 116 21.63 6.06 26.48
CA ILE A 116 20.22 5.79 26.86
C ILE A 116 19.30 6.79 26.19
N ALA A 117 19.65 8.08 26.15
CA ALA A 117 18.86 9.12 25.49
C ALA A 117 18.72 8.86 23.98
N GLY A 118 19.82 8.52 23.28
CA GLY A 118 19.79 8.18 21.86
C GLY A 118 18.95 6.93 21.55
N ALA A 119 19.06 5.89 22.41
CA ALA A 119 18.23 4.69 22.27
C ALA A 119 16.74 4.98 22.51
N PHE A 120 16.42 5.86 23.45
CA PHE A 120 15.04 6.27 23.72
C PHE A 120 14.44 7.04 22.54
N VAL A 121 15.15 8.02 21.97
CA VAL A 121 14.68 8.78 20.79
C VAL A 121 14.45 7.85 19.60
N ARG A 122 15.39 6.94 19.34
CA ARG A 122 15.23 5.93 18.29
C ARG A 122 13.99 5.07 18.51
N GLN A 123 13.79 4.59 19.73
CA GLN A 123 12.62 3.77 20.06
C GLN A 123 11.31 4.55 19.88
N CYS A 124 11.27 5.81 20.30
CA CYS A 124 10.12 6.69 20.07
C CYS A 124 9.85 6.88 18.58
N ALA A 125 10.89 7.12 17.76
CA ALA A 125 10.75 7.23 16.32
C ALA A 125 10.21 5.93 15.69
N ARG A 126 10.73 4.77 16.11
CA ARG A 126 10.21 3.46 15.64
C ARG A 126 8.77 3.23 16.03
N TRP A 127 8.36 3.57 17.26
CA TRP A 127 6.96 3.48 17.68
C TRP A 127 6.05 4.43 16.88
N LEU A 128 6.51 5.67 16.64
CA LEU A 128 5.76 6.61 15.80
C LEU A 128 5.55 6.06 14.40
N LEU A 129 6.59 5.51 13.76
CA LEU A 129 6.47 4.85 12.45
C LEU A 129 5.49 3.67 12.49
N VAL A 130 5.46 2.88 13.57
CA VAL A 130 4.49 1.80 13.74
C VAL A 130 3.07 2.33 13.84
N VAL A 131 2.83 3.36 14.65
CA VAL A 131 1.49 3.97 14.81
C VAL A 131 0.98 4.53 13.49
N LEU A 132 1.81 5.32 12.78
CA LEU A 132 1.41 5.94 11.51
C LEU A 132 1.00 4.91 10.46
N ARG A 133 1.72 3.79 10.34
CA ARG A 133 1.44 2.75 9.34
C ARG A 133 0.39 1.72 9.78
N SER A 134 0.08 1.62 11.08
CA SER A 134 -0.91 0.65 11.59
C SER A 134 -2.34 1.06 11.30
N VAL A 135 -2.58 2.35 11.12
CA VAL A 135 -3.90 2.87 10.75
C VAL A 135 -3.98 2.93 9.23
N PRO A 136 -4.95 2.23 8.59
CA PRO A 136 -5.16 2.29 7.15
C PRO A 136 -5.41 3.73 6.67
N GLU A 137 -4.93 4.06 5.46
CA GLU A 137 -5.09 5.40 4.88
C GLU A 137 -6.57 5.84 4.80
N LEU A 138 -7.50 4.89 4.56
CA LEU A 138 -8.92 5.17 4.53
C LEU A 138 -9.45 5.70 5.88
N VAL A 139 -8.95 5.13 6.99
CA VAL A 139 -9.34 5.58 8.34
C VAL A 139 -8.80 6.98 8.61
N TRP A 140 -7.55 7.24 8.23
CA TRP A 140 -7.00 8.61 8.29
C TRP A 140 -7.81 9.58 7.43
N ALA A 141 -8.20 9.19 6.22
CA ALA A 141 -9.04 10.04 5.35
C ALA A 141 -10.38 10.37 6.00
N LEU A 142 -11.08 9.37 6.59
CA LEU A 142 -12.34 9.58 7.32
C LEU A 142 -12.19 10.57 8.49
N LEU A 143 -11.13 10.46 9.28
CA LEU A 143 -10.85 11.38 10.38
C LEU A 143 -10.54 12.79 9.86
N LEU A 144 -9.69 12.88 8.83
CA LEU A 144 -9.27 14.16 8.29
C LEU A 144 -10.38 14.90 7.55
N VAL A 145 -11.26 14.19 6.84
CA VAL A 145 -12.47 14.79 6.25
C VAL A 145 -13.35 15.46 7.32
N ARG A 146 -13.41 14.90 8.53
CA ARG A 146 -14.15 15.53 9.65
C ARG A 146 -13.47 16.78 10.22
N ILE A 147 -12.15 16.88 10.10
CA ILE A 147 -11.35 17.98 10.66
C ILE A 147 -11.16 19.10 9.62
N VAL A 148 -10.76 18.73 8.41
CA VAL A 148 -10.37 19.68 7.34
C VAL A 148 -11.51 19.96 6.37
N GLY A 149 -12.53 19.09 6.33
CA GLY A 149 -13.62 19.12 5.37
C GLY A 149 -13.43 18.16 4.20
N LEU A 150 -14.48 18.05 3.37
CA LEU A 150 -14.45 17.27 2.14
C LEU A 150 -13.45 17.90 1.14
N GLY A 151 -12.73 17.05 0.42
CA GLY A 151 -11.86 17.49 -0.66
C GLY A 151 -10.46 16.88 -0.67
N PRO A 152 -9.63 17.26 -1.66
CA PRO A 152 -8.32 16.66 -1.92
C PRO A 152 -7.33 16.74 -0.74
N THR A 153 -7.42 17.80 0.06
CA THR A 153 -6.53 18.04 1.20
C THR A 153 -6.57 16.90 2.22
N ALA A 154 -7.77 16.36 2.51
CA ALA A 154 -7.92 15.24 3.43
C ALA A 154 -7.23 13.98 2.88
N GLY A 155 -7.36 13.70 1.57
CA GLY A 155 -6.69 12.59 0.90
C GLY A 155 -5.17 12.71 0.90
N VAL A 156 -4.65 13.90 0.56
CA VAL A 156 -3.21 14.20 0.59
C VAL A 156 -2.62 13.97 1.98
N LEU A 157 -3.26 14.47 3.03
CA LEU A 157 -2.80 14.30 4.40
C LEU A 157 -2.91 12.84 4.88
N ALA A 158 -3.94 12.12 4.48
CA ALA A 158 -4.10 10.71 4.83
C ALA A 158 -2.97 9.85 4.24
N ILE A 159 -2.65 10.04 2.95
CA ILE A 159 -1.50 9.40 2.31
C ILE A 159 -0.21 9.81 3.01
N ALA A 160 -0.03 11.11 3.27
CA ALA A 160 1.17 11.63 3.90
C ALA A 160 1.45 10.97 5.26
N LEU A 161 0.43 10.83 6.11
CA LEU A 161 0.57 10.20 7.44
C LEU A 161 0.91 8.70 7.32
N THR A 162 0.09 7.95 6.60
CA THR A 162 0.27 6.49 6.49
C THR A 162 1.59 6.15 5.81
N TYR A 163 1.89 6.83 4.70
CA TYR A 163 3.09 6.52 3.92
C TYR A 163 4.37 7.04 4.55
N SER A 164 4.33 8.10 5.38
CA SER A 164 5.47 8.46 6.22
C SER A 164 5.88 7.31 7.12
N GLY A 165 4.91 6.63 7.75
CA GLY A 165 5.17 5.45 8.56
C GLY A 165 5.70 4.26 7.78
N MET A 166 5.14 4.00 6.58
CA MET A 166 5.54 2.89 5.72
C MET A 166 6.93 3.11 5.12
N LEU A 167 7.16 4.27 4.51
CA LEU A 167 8.45 4.64 3.90
C LEU A 167 9.55 4.70 4.96
N GLY A 168 9.30 5.40 6.07
CA GLY A 168 10.29 5.56 7.12
C GLY A 168 10.75 4.23 7.72
N LYS A 169 9.83 3.29 7.95
CA LYS A 169 10.17 1.96 8.44
C LYS A 169 10.99 1.15 7.44
N VAL A 170 10.54 1.07 6.18
CA VAL A 170 11.23 0.29 5.15
C VAL A 170 12.56 0.92 4.76
N TYR A 171 12.65 2.24 4.72
CA TYR A 171 13.92 2.91 4.46
C TYR A 171 14.96 2.65 5.56
N ALA A 172 14.52 2.62 6.83
CA ALA A 172 15.43 2.24 7.90
C ALA A 172 15.92 0.80 7.76
N GLU A 173 15.05 -0.13 7.36
CA GLU A 173 15.41 -1.53 7.10
C GLU A 173 16.36 -1.68 5.91
N ILE A 174 16.11 -0.98 4.80
CA ILE A 174 16.99 -0.96 3.63
C ILE A 174 18.37 -0.43 4.01
N LEU A 175 18.46 0.69 4.74
CA LEU A 175 19.73 1.26 5.19
C LEU A 175 20.48 0.35 6.20
N GLU A 176 19.75 -0.44 6.99
CA GLU A 176 20.33 -1.39 7.95
C GLU A 176 20.76 -2.70 7.31
N SER A 177 20.12 -3.11 6.19
CA SER A 177 20.42 -4.35 5.45
C SER A 177 21.41 -4.17 4.29
N SER A 178 21.63 -2.92 3.83
CA SER A 178 22.59 -2.65 2.76
C SER A 178 24.03 -2.99 3.16
N GLU A 179 24.86 -3.31 2.17
CA GLU A 179 26.28 -3.66 2.40
C GLU A 179 26.99 -2.56 3.19
N ALA A 180 27.33 -2.89 4.44
CA ALA A 180 27.93 -1.94 5.37
C ALA A 180 29.40 -1.59 5.05
N HIS A 181 30.07 -2.32 4.15
CA HIS A 181 31.52 -2.20 3.91
C HIS A 181 31.97 -0.78 3.58
N ALA A 182 31.25 -0.06 2.72
CA ALA A 182 31.63 1.30 2.35
C ALA A 182 31.45 2.29 3.53
N SER A 183 30.34 2.19 4.26
CA SER A 183 30.07 3.05 5.41
C SER A 183 30.98 2.72 6.61
N GLU A 184 31.26 1.45 6.86
CA GLU A 184 32.18 1.01 7.90
C GLU A 184 33.64 1.45 7.62
N ALA A 185 34.10 1.32 6.37
CA ALA A 185 35.41 1.80 5.97
C ALA A 185 35.58 3.31 6.18
N LEU A 186 34.56 4.10 5.84
CA LEU A 186 34.57 5.54 6.11
C LEU A 186 34.60 5.85 7.60
N LEU A 187 33.82 5.15 8.44
CA LEU A 187 33.81 5.34 9.89
C LEU A 187 35.14 4.93 10.52
N GLN A 188 35.77 3.83 10.07
CA GLN A 188 37.07 3.38 10.55
C GLN A 188 38.18 4.38 10.22
N ASN A 189 38.07 5.09 9.11
CA ASN A 189 38.99 6.17 8.74
C ASN A 189 38.67 7.54 9.35
N GLY A 190 37.79 7.57 10.37
CA GLY A 190 37.47 8.78 11.14
C GLY A 190 36.48 9.74 10.48
N SER A 191 35.80 9.33 9.42
CA SER A 191 34.75 10.14 8.78
C SER A 191 33.54 10.32 9.71
N SER A 192 32.84 11.45 9.55
CA SER A 192 31.60 11.69 10.28
C SER A 192 30.50 10.72 9.83
N ARG A 193 29.51 10.45 10.69
CA ARG A 193 28.38 9.57 10.40
C ARG A 193 27.52 10.05 9.23
N LEU A 194 27.36 11.37 9.12
CA LEU A 194 26.67 11.95 7.97
C LEU A 194 27.46 11.70 6.69
N ALA A 195 28.78 11.79 6.71
CA ALA A 195 29.61 11.44 5.56
C ALA A 195 29.49 9.94 5.24
N ALA A 196 29.52 9.05 6.21
CA ALA A 196 29.32 7.62 6.01
C ALA A 196 27.91 7.29 5.45
N LEU A 197 26.87 8.03 5.87
CA LEU A 197 25.55 7.90 5.31
C LEU A 197 25.50 8.35 3.85
N PHE A 198 25.93 9.58 3.54
CA PHE A 198 25.78 10.16 2.21
C PHE A 198 26.72 9.57 1.17
N TYR A 199 27.92 9.18 1.55
CA TYR A 199 28.93 8.64 0.64
C TYR A 199 29.08 7.11 0.68
N GLY A 200 28.54 6.44 1.72
CA GLY A 200 28.58 4.99 1.87
C GLY A 200 27.21 4.35 1.73
N ALA A 201 26.36 4.50 2.74
CA ALA A 201 25.09 3.77 2.83
C ALA A 201 24.05 4.21 1.79
N LEU A 202 23.90 5.51 1.54
CA LEU A 202 22.88 6.04 0.62
C LEU A 202 23.14 5.66 -0.85
N PRO A 203 24.36 5.72 -1.40
CA PRO A 203 24.64 5.21 -2.74
C PRO A 203 24.43 3.70 -2.87
N ALA A 204 24.80 2.92 -1.84
CA ALA A 204 24.63 1.46 -1.84
C ALA A 204 23.15 1.06 -1.81
N ALA A 205 22.31 1.78 -1.04
CA ALA A 205 20.88 1.54 -0.88
C ALA A 205 20.03 2.26 -1.94
N GLY A 206 20.60 3.15 -2.75
CA GLY A 206 19.85 4.11 -3.56
C GLY A 206 18.85 3.49 -4.53
N SER A 207 19.26 2.44 -5.24
CA SER A 207 18.39 1.74 -6.20
C SER A 207 17.17 1.12 -5.51
N GLU A 208 17.36 0.54 -4.33
CA GLU A 208 16.29 -0.09 -3.58
C GLU A 208 15.33 0.95 -2.99
N LEU A 209 15.85 2.07 -2.46
CA LEU A 209 15.05 3.20 -1.97
C LEU A 209 14.19 3.79 -3.08
N VAL A 210 14.74 4.03 -4.27
CA VAL A 210 14.01 4.55 -5.44
C VAL A 210 12.97 3.54 -5.91
N SER A 211 13.33 2.27 -6.00
CA SER A 211 12.41 1.20 -6.41
C SER A 211 11.20 1.12 -5.47
N TYR A 212 11.44 1.15 -4.16
CA TYR A 212 10.36 1.13 -3.17
C TYR A 212 9.50 2.38 -3.20
N THR A 213 10.10 3.56 -3.36
CA THR A 213 9.37 4.83 -3.49
C THR A 213 8.43 4.81 -4.69
N THR A 214 8.93 4.36 -5.83
CA THR A 214 8.16 4.27 -7.08
C THR A 214 7.00 3.28 -6.94
N TYR A 215 7.23 2.14 -6.30
CA TYR A 215 6.18 1.19 -5.97
C TYR A 215 5.11 1.81 -5.05
N ARG A 216 5.53 2.60 -4.05
CA ARG A 216 4.59 3.29 -3.16
C ARG A 216 3.79 4.38 -3.88
N TRP A 217 4.37 5.05 -4.86
CA TRP A 217 3.64 5.99 -5.71
C TRP A 217 2.49 5.32 -6.48
N GLU A 218 2.75 4.17 -7.09
CA GLU A 218 1.73 3.36 -7.75
C GLU A 218 0.61 2.95 -6.78
N CYS A 219 0.98 2.48 -5.57
CA CYS A 219 0.00 2.17 -4.53
C CYS A 219 -0.80 3.39 -4.09
N ALA A 220 -0.17 4.58 -4.02
CA ALA A 220 -0.84 5.83 -3.65
C ALA A 220 -1.91 6.25 -4.68
N ILE A 221 -1.69 6.00 -5.97
CA ILE A 221 -2.70 6.25 -7.01
C ILE A 221 -3.95 5.40 -6.78
N ARG A 222 -3.78 4.11 -6.49
CA ARG A 222 -4.91 3.23 -6.15
C ARG A 222 -5.59 3.65 -4.85
N GLY A 223 -4.81 3.96 -3.83
CA GLY A 223 -5.30 4.45 -2.54
C GLY A 223 -6.09 5.76 -2.65
N SER A 224 -5.66 6.70 -3.50
CA SER A 224 -6.36 7.98 -3.69
C SER A 224 -7.77 7.80 -4.27
N VAL A 225 -7.97 6.82 -5.17
CA VAL A 225 -9.31 6.49 -5.67
C VAL A 225 -10.19 5.93 -4.55
N VAL A 226 -9.65 5.02 -3.72
CA VAL A 226 -10.40 4.46 -2.58
C VAL A 226 -10.78 5.55 -1.57
N MET A 227 -9.89 6.49 -1.28
CA MET A 227 -10.21 7.62 -0.39
C MET A 227 -11.23 8.59 -1.00
N GLY A 228 -11.37 8.63 -2.31
CA GLY A 228 -12.42 9.39 -3.00
C GLY A 228 -13.82 8.98 -2.56
N PHE A 229 -14.08 7.70 -2.28
CA PHE A 229 -15.38 7.21 -1.76
C PHE A 229 -15.76 7.79 -0.40
N VAL A 230 -14.83 8.34 0.34
CA VAL A 230 -15.08 9.02 1.62
C VAL A 230 -14.98 10.55 1.51
N GLY A 231 -15.00 11.07 0.27
CA GLY A 231 -15.03 12.50 0.00
C GLY A 231 -13.67 13.19 -0.12
N ALA A 232 -12.61 12.41 -0.38
CA ALA A 232 -11.27 12.96 -0.61
C ALA A 232 -11.02 13.44 -2.05
N GLY A 233 -12.04 13.50 -2.90
CA GLY A 233 -11.92 13.99 -4.29
C GLY A 233 -11.54 12.92 -5.31
N GLY A 234 -11.28 13.36 -6.55
CA GLY A 234 -10.83 12.52 -7.65
C GLY A 234 -11.90 11.62 -8.26
N ILE A 235 -11.44 10.62 -9.03
CA ILE A 235 -12.32 9.63 -9.69
C ILE A 235 -13.20 8.89 -8.69
N GLY A 236 -12.66 8.54 -7.51
CA GLY A 236 -13.40 7.77 -6.51
C GLY A 236 -14.63 8.48 -5.98
N GLN A 237 -14.56 9.79 -5.76
CA GLN A 237 -15.73 10.58 -5.33
C GLN A 237 -16.80 10.61 -6.42
N ARG A 238 -16.42 10.84 -7.69
CA ARG A 238 -17.36 10.82 -8.82
C ARG A 238 -18.00 9.45 -8.98
N MET A 239 -17.23 8.40 -8.79
CA MET A 239 -17.74 7.02 -8.86
C MET A 239 -18.77 6.75 -7.75
N ASP A 240 -18.53 7.20 -6.52
CA ASP A 240 -19.48 7.08 -5.41
C ASP A 240 -20.80 7.83 -5.71
N GLU A 241 -20.70 9.05 -6.25
CA GLU A 241 -21.86 9.86 -6.66
C GLU A 241 -22.68 9.14 -7.74
N SER A 242 -22.05 8.63 -8.81
CA SER A 242 -22.75 7.92 -9.90
C SER A 242 -23.30 6.56 -9.46
N MET A 243 -22.63 5.87 -8.53
CA MET A 243 -23.16 4.63 -7.93
C MET A 243 -24.42 4.88 -7.11
N LYS A 244 -24.46 5.95 -6.33
CA LYS A 244 -25.64 6.35 -5.56
C LYS A 244 -26.82 6.75 -6.44
N MET A 245 -26.53 7.29 -7.62
CA MET A 245 -27.54 7.63 -8.64
C MET A 245 -27.93 6.46 -9.54
N LEU A 246 -27.33 5.27 -9.34
CA LEU A 246 -27.50 4.08 -10.18
C LEU A 246 -27.16 4.33 -11.66
N ALA A 247 -26.29 5.29 -11.97
CA ALA A 247 -25.85 5.65 -13.30
C ALA A 247 -24.79 4.67 -13.83
N GLY A 248 -25.20 3.44 -14.17
CA GLY A 248 -24.31 2.35 -14.56
C GLY A 248 -23.38 2.69 -15.73
N ALA A 249 -23.88 3.40 -16.75
CA ALA A 249 -23.09 3.83 -17.91
C ALA A 249 -21.90 4.72 -17.53
N GLU A 250 -22.06 5.62 -16.55
CA GLU A 250 -20.98 6.48 -16.03
C GLU A 250 -19.99 5.65 -15.23
N VAL A 251 -20.50 4.77 -14.36
CA VAL A 251 -19.65 3.89 -13.53
C VAL A 251 -18.77 3.00 -14.41
N SER A 252 -19.32 2.44 -15.51
CA SER A 252 -18.53 1.61 -16.42
C SER A 252 -17.38 2.38 -17.09
N THR A 253 -17.61 3.61 -17.53
CA THR A 253 -16.57 4.47 -18.10
C THR A 253 -15.51 4.81 -17.05
N MET A 254 -15.91 5.15 -15.82
CA MET A 254 -14.99 5.42 -14.71
C MET A 254 -14.12 4.21 -14.36
N LEU A 255 -14.69 3.00 -14.36
CA LEU A 255 -13.93 1.76 -14.15
C LEU A 255 -12.89 1.55 -15.24
N ILE A 256 -13.26 1.77 -16.52
CA ILE A 256 -12.31 1.68 -17.63
C ILE A 256 -11.17 2.69 -17.45
N ILE A 257 -11.49 3.95 -17.15
CA ILE A 257 -10.48 5.00 -16.91
C ILE A 257 -9.60 4.63 -15.73
N PHE A 258 -10.16 4.11 -14.64
CA PHE A 258 -9.40 3.67 -13.48
C PHE A 258 -8.42 2.54 -13.80
N VAL A 259 -8.86 1.52 -14.55
CA VAL A 259 -7.99 0.43 -15.00
C VAL A 259 -6.85 0.96 -15.87
N LEU A 260 -7.16 1.87 -16.81
CA LEU A 260 -6.15 2.49 -17.68
C LEU A 260 -5.16 3.35 -16.85
N LEU A 261 -5.65 4.10 -15.86
CA LEU A 261 -4.82 4.89 -14.97
C LEU A 261 -3.84 4.01 -14.18
N VAL A 262 -4.34 2.92 -13.57
CA VAL A 262 -3.50 1.99 -12.80
C VAL A 262 -2.48 1.30 -13.72
N ALA A 263 -2.90 0.83 -14.89
CA ALA A 263 -1.99 0.23 -15.87
C ALA A 263 -0.92 1.23 -16.33
N GLY A 264 -1.29 2.49 -16.59
CA GLY A 264 -0.36 3.56 -16.90
C GLY A 264 0.65 3.82 -15.78
N ALA A 265 0.18 3.87 -14.54
CA ALA A 265 1.02 4.04 -13.36
C ALA A 265 2.01 2.87 -13.19
N ASP A 266 1.58 1.63 -13.40
CA ASP A 266 2.45 0.45 -13.36
C ASP A 266 3.52 0.48 -14.47
N LEU A 267 3.16 0.87 -15.69
CA LEU A 267 4.11 1.04 -16.78
C LEU A 267 5.18 2.09 -16.46
N VAL A 268 4.77 3.25 -15.94
CA VAL A 268 5.68 4.33 -15.52
C VAL A 268 6.58 3.83 -14.38
N SER A 269 6.02 3.19 -13.38
CA SER A 269 6.72 2.61 -12.24
C SER A 269 7.78 1.59 -12.70
N THR A 270 7.41 0.67 -13.59
CA THR A 270 8.31 -0.35 -14.14
C THR A 270 9.42 0.27 -14.97
N PHE A 271 9.13 1.29 -15.77
CA PHE A 271 10.12 2.01 -16.58
C PHE A 271 11.15 2.73 -15.69
N LEU A 272 10.67 3.44 -14.65
CA LEU A 272 11.53 4.13 -13.70
C LEU A 272 12.45 3.16 -12.96
N ARG A 273 11.90 2.06 -12.45
CA ARG A 273 12.71 1.03 -11.76
C ARG A 273 13.78 0.41 -12.65
N LYS A 274 13.50 0.18 -13.92
CA LYS A 274 14.50 -0.35 -14.88
C LYS A 274 15.60 0.64 -15.24
N ARG A 275 15.35 1.95 -15.13
CA ARG A 275 16.32 2.98 -15.45
C ARG A 275 17.16 3.43 -14.27
N LEU A 276 16.63 3.35 -13.06
CA LEU A 276 17.21 3.90 -11.84
C LEU A 276 17.74 2.81 -10.89
N GLY A 277 17.35 1.55 -11.09
CA GLY A 277 17.88 0.36 -10.43
C GLY A 277 18.72 -0.44 -11.39
#